data_1243fbf5375c7a6071c8f46e2cf8ccf1
#
_entry.id   1243fbf5375c7a6071c8f46e2cf8ccf1
#
_cell.length_a   1.000
_cell.length_b   1.000
_cell.length_c   1.000
_cell.angle_alpha   90.00
_cell.angle_beta   90.00
_cell.angle_gamma   90.00
#
_symmetry.space_group_name_H-M   'P 1'
#
loop_
_entity.id
_entity.type
_entity.pdbx_description
1 polymer ?
#
loop_
_entity_poly.entity_id
_entity_poly.type
_entity_poly.pdbx_seq_one_letter_code
_entity_poly.pdbx_strand_id
1 'polypeptide(L)'
;QEVEDRECQGMTVSQFFADALGLHIAARTTHQRAGLNYGNLLLSRAQPVRTAAHDLAFSRREPRGAIEADFVIHGHNLRVVATHFGLSMRERRVQLQKLLPYLEDREPDLTVLCADFNEWLPFSHVHRVLRRVLGAAPAVRTFPSRLSVLSLDRVYASPLTMLVSIEAVATAEVRKASDHLPVVAVFDLAGIRS
;
A
#
# COMPACT_ATOMS: atom_id res chain seq x y z
N GLN A 1 -1.01 -6.80 -2.22
CA GLN A 1 -2.00 -6.52 -3.29
C GLN A 1 -2.35 -7.78 -4.06
N GLU A 2 -3.47 -7.76 -4.80
CA GLU A 2 -3.95 -8.88 -5.64
C GLU A 2 -4.14 -10.21 -4.88
N VAL A 3 -4.53 -10.12 -3.62
CA VAL A 3 -4.84 -11.32 -2.83
C VAL A 3 -6.22 -11.83 -3.23
N GLU A 4 -6.24 -13.05 -3.77
CA GLU A 4 -7.49 -13.82 -3.96
C GLU A 4 -7.74 -14.63 -2.68
N ASP A 5 -8.80 -14.28 -1.98
CA ASP A 5 -9.11 -14.91 -0.70
C ASP A 5 -9.90 -16.22 -0.92
N ARG A 6 -9.22 -17.18 -1.57
CA ARG A 6 -9.74 -18.54 -1.77
C ARG A 6 -9.72 -19.29 -0.46
N GLU A 7 -10.72 -20.11 -0.25
CA GLU A 7 -10.74 -21.08 0.84
C GLU A 7 -9.97 -22.34 0.42
N CYS A 8 -9.00 -22.74 1.24
CA CYS A 8 -8.27 -23.99 1.09
C CYS A 8 -8.17 -24.65 2.46
N GLN A 9 -8.66 -25.89 2.57
CA GLN A 9 -8.64 -26.67 3.81
C GLN A 9 -9.30 -25.98 5.02
N GLY A 10 -10.41 -25.24 4.80
CA GLY A 10 -11.14 -24.55 5.84
C GLY A 10 -10.51 -23.21 6.30
N MET A 11 -9.54 -22.71 5.56
CA MET A 11 -8.84 -21.45 5.86
C MET A 11 -8.72 -20.60 4.60
N THR A 12 -8.89 -19.29 4.72
CA THR A 12 -8.66 -18.37 3.59
C THR A 12 -7.17 -18.07 3.42
N VAL A 13 -6.77 -17.61 2.23
CA VAL A 13 -5.39 -17.19 1.95
C VAL A 13 -4.95 -16.08 2.92
N SER A 14 -5.83 -15.12 3.23
CA SER A 14 -5.56 -14.06 4.18
C SER A 14 -5.28 -14.62 5.59
N GLN A 15 -6.08 -15.60 6.04
CA GLN A 15 -5.91 -16.26 7.33
C GLN A 15 -4.59 -17.05 7.36
N PHE A 16 -4.30 -17.80 6.29
CA PHE A 16 -3.04 -18.54 6.19
C PHE A 16 -1.82 -17.63 6.37
N PHE A 17 -1.80 -16.47 5.69
CA PHE A 17 -0.68 -15.54 5.85
C PHE A 17 -0.62 -14.94 7.26
N ALA A 18 -1.76 -14.59 7.85
CA ALA A 18 -1.81 -14.07 9.22
C ALA A 18 -1.23 -15.09 10.21
N ASP A 19 -1.68 -16.33 10.14
CA ASP A 19 -1.25 -17.41 11.05
C ASP A 19 0.23 -17.77 10.84
N ALA A 20 0.64 -17.94 9.57
CA ALA A 20 2.03 -18.32 9.25
C ALA A 20 3.06 -17.26 9.68
N LEU A 21 2.66 -15.98 9.69
CA LEU A 21 3.53 -14.86 10.05
C LEU A 21 3.34 -14.40 11.51
N GLY A 22 2.35 -14.94 12.23
CA GLY A 22 1.99 -14.46 13.57
C GLY A 22 1.51 -13.01 13.58
N LEU A 23 0.74 -12.61 12.55
CA LEU A 23 0.24 -11.26 12.34
C LEU A 23 -1.29 -11.21 12.43
N HIS A 24 -1.82 -10.01 12.68
CA HIS A 24 -3.25 -9.74 12.62
C HIS A 24 -3.64 -9.27 11.22
N ILE A 25 -4.84 -9.65 10.75
CA ILE A 25 -5.45 -9.02 9.58
C ILE A 25 -5.95 -7.64 10.04
N ALA A 26 -5.16 -6.60 9.73
CA ALA A 26 -5.50 -5.23 10.11
C ALA A 26 -6.62 -4.66 9.24
N ALA A 27 -6.54 -4.87 7.93
CA ALA A 27 -7.57 -4.46 6.97
C ALA A 27 -7.48 -5.26 5.67
N ARG A 28 -8.60 -5.35 4.94
CA ARG A 28 -8.67 -5.91 3.60
C ARG A 28 -9.73 -5.21 2.77
N THR A 29 -9.49 -5.08 1.46
CA THR A 29 -10.54 -4.69 0.51
C THR A 29 -11.19 -5.95 -0.03
N THR A 30 -12.52 -5.93 -0.10
CA THR A 30 -13.31 -7.01 -0.68
C THR A 30 -13.97 -6.52 -1.96
N HIS A 31 -13.34 -6.83 -3.08
CA HIS A 31 -14.01 -6.78 -4.38
C HIS A 31 -14.32 -8.21 -4.81
N GLN A 32 -15.40 -8.40 -5.57
CA GLN A 32 -15.72 -9.70 -6.13
C GLN A 32 -15.08 -9.82 -7.51
N ARG A 33 -14.24 -10.83 -7.69
CA ARG A 33 -13.69 -11.23 -8.99
C ARG A 33 -13.97 -12.72 -9.19
N ALA A 34 -14.77 -13.04 -10.20
CA ALA A 34 -15.19 -14.42 -10.47
C ALA A 34 -15.77 -15.15 -9.22
N GLY A 35 -16.53 -14.43 -8.37
CA GLY A 35 -17.14 -14.98 -7.15
C GLY A 35 -16.18 -15.09 -5.95
N LEU A 36 -14.93 -14.69 -6.08
CA LEU A 36 -13.94 -14.69 -4.99
C LEU A 36 -13.69 -13.28 -4.47
N ASN A 37 -13.40 -13.16 -3.19
CA ASN A 37 -12.90 -11.92 -2.61
C ASN A 37 -11.49 -11.66 -3.15
N TYR A 38 -11.26 -10.46 -3.66
CA TYR A 38 -10.01 -10.05 -4.29
C TYR A 38 -9.65 -8.63 -3.87
N GLY A 39 -8.37 -8.36 -3.66
CA GLY A 39 -7.94 -6.99 -3.36
C GLY A 39 -6.65 -6.87 -2.57
N ASN A 40 -6.58 -5.82 -1.76
CA ASN A 40 -5.44 -5.55 -0.90
C ASN A 40 -5.64 -6.20 0.47
N LEU A 41 -4.54 -6.66 1.06
CA LEU A 41 -4.47 -7.19 2.42
C LEU A 41 -3.41 -6.41 3.19
N LEU A 42 -3.76 -5.94 4.37
CA LEU A 42 -2.84 -5.34 5.33
C LEU A 42 -2.73 -6.23 6.56
N LEU A 43 -1.54 -6.71 6.82
CA LEU A 43 -1.20 -7.48 8.01
C LEU A 43 -0.34 -6.63 8.95
N SER A 44 -0.53 -6.77 10.26
CA SER A 44 0.20 -5.99 11.26
C SER A 44 0.45 -6.80 12.54
N ARG A 45 1.56 -6.53 13.23
CA ARG A 45 1.79 -7.01 14.60
C ARG A 45 0.93 -6.29 15.62
N ALA A 46 0.73 -4.99 15.42
CA ALA A 46 -0.13 -4.19 16.27
C ALA A 46 -1.59 -4.29 15.81
N GLN A 47 -2.52 -4.29 16.74
CA GLN A 47 -3.94 -4.16 16.43
C GLN A 47 -4.21 -2.70 15.98
N PRO A 48 -4.93 -2.49 14.87
CA PRO A 48 -5.35 -1.15 14.48
C PRO A 48 -6.42 -0.62 15.46
N VAL A 49 -6.37 0.66 15.75
CA VAL A 49 -7.42 1.33 16.54
C VAL A 49 -8.62 1.73 15.67
N ARG A 50 -8.41 1.90 14.38
CA ARG A 50 -9.43 2.17 13.37
C ARG A 50 -9.04 1.58 12.03
N THR A 51 -10.02 1.12 11.28
CA THR A 51 -9.83 0.71 9.88
C THR A 51 -10.94 1.26 8.99
N ALA A 52 -10.62 1.54 7.75
CA ALA A 52 -11.58 1.93 6.72
C ALA A 52 -11.20 1.34 5.36
N ALA A 53 -12.20 1.13 4.52
CA ALA A 53 -12.01 0.74 3.13
C ALA A 53 -12.67 1.80 2.24
N HIS A 54 -11.95 2.22 1.20
CA HIS A 54 -12.37 3.28 0.29
C HIS A 54 -12.52 2.73 -1.13
N ASP A 55 -13.66 3.00 -1.76
CA ASP A 55 -13.90 2.60 -3.14
C ASP A 55 -13.20 3.56 -4.12
N LEU A 56 -12.25 3.02 -4.86
CA LEU A 56 -11.54 3.73 -5.93
C LEU A 56 -11.97 3.24 -7.33
N ALA A 57 -13.02 2.42 -7.44
CA ALA A 57 -13.47 1.87 -8.71
C ALA A 57 -13.72 2.96 -9.75
N PHE A 58 -13.36 2.66 -11.00
CA PHE A 58 -13.52 3.54 -12.15
C PHE A 58 -14.29 2.86 -13.27
N SER A 59 -15.53 3.30 -13.49
CA SER A 59 -16.37 2.81 -14.58
C SER A 59 -16.54 1.27 -14.52
N ARG A 60 -16.44 0.60 -15.67
CA ARG A 60 -16.51 -0.87 -15.80
C ARG A 60 -15.13 -1.55 -15.78
N ARG A 61 -14.11 -0.85 -15.29
CA ARG A 61 -12.75 -1.40 -15.10
C ARG A 61 -12.72 -2.33 -13.91
N GLU A 62 -11.61 -3.05 -13.76
CA GLU A 62 -11.37 -3.85 -12.57
C GLU A 62 -11.52 -2.99 -11.30
N PRO A 63 -12.35 -3.40 -10.34
CA PRO A 63 -12.55 -2.63 -9.13
C PRO A 63 -11.23 -2.45 -8.37
N ARG A 64 -10.97 -1.23 -7.93
CA ARG A 64 -9.82 -0.89 -7.08
C ARG A 64 -10.32 -0.25 -5.79
N GLY A 65 -9.59 -0.44 -4.72
CA GLY A 65 -9.89 0.16 -3.43
C GLY A 65 -8.63 0.53 -2.69
N ALA A 66 -8.77 1.37 -1.68
CA ALA A 66 -7.74 1.61 -0.69
C ALA A 66 -8.18 1.08 0.67
N ILE A 67 -7.25 0.58 1.44
CA ILE A 67 -7.43 0.25 2.84
C ILE A 67 -6.65 1.25 3.68
N GLU A 68 -7.26 1.69 4.77
CA GLU A 68 -6.71 2.61 5.74
C GLU A 68 -6.73 1.93 7.10
N ALA A 69 -5.64 2.01 7.83
CA ALA A 69 -5.56 1.53 9.20
C ALA A 69 -4.77 2.52 10.05
N ASP A 70 -5.36 2.90 11.19
CA ASP A 70 -4.74 3.76 12.18
C ASP A 70 -4.24 2.91 13.35
N PHE A 71 -3.04 3.21 13.80
CA PHE A 71 -2.36 2.52 14.90
C PHE A 71 -1.86 3.52 15.93
N VAL A 72 -1.73 3.06 17.17
CA VAL A 72 -0.95 3.75 18.20
C VAL A 72 0.28 2.91 18.50
N ILE A 73 1.46 3.42 18.13
CA ILE A 73 2.74 2.73 18.29
C ILE A 73 3.64 3.59 19.21
N HIS A 74 3.99 3.08 20.37
CA HIS A 74 4.77 3.81 21.38
C HIS A 74 4.22 5.22 21.72
N GLY A 75 2.88 5.37 21.71
CA GLY A 75 2.22 6.63 21.99
C GLY A 75 2.03 7.55 20.78
N HIS A 76 2.52 7.16 19.60
CA HIS A 76 2.38 7.93 18.36
C HIS A 76 1.26 7.39 17.48
N ASN A 77 0.52 8.29 16.85
CA ASN A 77 -0.55 7.98 15.91
C ASN A 77 0.03 7.75 14.51
N LEU A 78 -0.07 6.54 14.01
CA LEU A 78 0.38 6.14 12.67
C LEU A 78 -0.81 5.78 11.81
N ARG A 79 -0.95 6.39 10.65
CA ARG A 79 -1.87 5.99 9.58
C ARG A 79 -1.14 5.29 8.46
N VAL A 80 -1.61 4.11 8.09
CA VAL A 80 -1.14 3.36 6.92
C VAL A 80 -2.27 3.29 5.90
N VAL A 81 -2.01 3.75 4.69
CA VAL A 81 -2.91 3.62 3.55
C VAL A 81 -2.26 2.74 2.51
N ALA A 82 -2.95 1.69 2.09
CA ALA A 82 -2.46 0.78 1.05
C ALA A 82 -3.47 0.69 -0.09
N THR A 83 -2.98 0.75 -1.33
CA THR A 83 -3.84 0.69 -2.52
C THR A 83 -3.11 0.05 -3.71
N HIS A 84 -3.85 -0.15 -4.80
CA HIS A 84 -3.33 -0.58 -6.10
C HIS A 84 -4.12 0.16 -7.18
N PHE A 85 -3.43 1.02 -7.94
CA PHE A 85 -4.06 1.84 -8.97
C PHE A 85 -4.24 1.07 -10.28
N GLY A 86 -5.16 1.56 -11.10
CA GLY A 86 -5.44 0.99 -12.40
C GLY A 86 -4.40 1.33 -13.48
N LEU A 87 -4.53 0.65 -14.62
CA LEU A 87 -3.52 0.69 -15.68
C LEU A 87 -3.55 1.96 -16.54
N SER A 88 -4.71 2.63 -16.68
CA SER A 88 -4.81 3.80 -17.56
C SER A 88 -4.58 5.12 -16.82
N MET A 89 -4.01 6.11 -17.50
CA MET A 89 -3.79 7.44 -16.92
C MET A 89 -5.08 8.12 -16.43
N ARG A 90 -6.19 7.93 -17.16
CA ARG A 90 -7.49 8.50 -16.77
C ARG A 90 -8.01 7.85 -15.49
N GLU A 91 -7.91 6.55 -15.40
CA GLU A 91 -8.29 5.77 -14.23
C GLU A 91 -7.48 6.22 -13.01
N ARG A 92 -6.16 6.25 -13.10
CA ARG A 92 -5.27 6.70 -12.03
C ARG A 92 -5.56 8.13 -11.54
N ARG A 93 -5.94 9.05 -12.45
CA ARG A 93 -6.33 10.41 -12.06
C ARG A 93 -7.61 10.43 -11.23
N VAL A 94 -8.62 9.65 -11.62
CA VAL A 94 -9.88 9.57 -10.86
C VAL A 94 -9.65 8.89 -9.51
N GLN A 95 -8.86 7.81 -9.49
CA GLN A 95 -8.50 7.12 -8.26
C GLN A 95 -7.73 8.03 -7.29
N LEU A 96 -6.79 8.82 -7.80
CA LEU A 96 -6.11 9.84 -7.02
C LEU A 96 -7.08 10.85 -6.42
N GLN A 97 -8.01 11.40 -7.21
CA GLN A 97 -9.01 12.36 -6.73
C GLN A 97 -9.87 11.78 -5.61
N LYS A 98 -10.26 10.52 -5.71
CA LYS A 98 -11.01 9.82 -4.67
C LYS A 98 -10.17 9.55 -3.41
N LEU A 99 -8.87 9.34 -3.55
CA LEU A 99 -7.96 9.02 -2.45
C LEU A 99 -7.52 10.25 -1.66
N LEU A 100 -7.35 11.40 -2.32
CA LEU A 100 -6.79 12.63 -1.73
C LEU A 100 -7.43 13.06 -0.40
N PRO A 101 -8.78 13.06 -0.25
CA PRO A 101 -9.40 13.50 1.01
C PRO A 101 -8.92 12.73 2.25
N TYR A 102 -8.53 11.47 2.08
CA TYR A 102 -8.06 10.60 3.17
C TYR A 102 -6.56 10.79 3.48
N LEU A 103 -5.82 11.46 2.58
CA LEU A 103 -4.40 11.73 2.74
C LEU A 103 -4.12 13.15 3.25
N GLU A 104 -5.09 14.05 3.15
CA GLU A 104 -4.95 15.46 3.56
C GLU A 104 -5.18 15.68 5.06
N ASP A 105 -5.73 14.69 5.74
CA ASP A 105 -5.88 14.69 7.19
C ASP A 105 -4.49 14.69 7.87
N ARG A 106 -4.26 15.66 8.76
CA ARG A 106 -3.00 15.91 9.45
C ARG A 106 -3.01 15.51 10.93
N GLU A 107 -4.06 14.85 11.41
CA GLU A 107 -4.14 14.39 12.79
C GLU A 107 -3.10 13.31 13.15
N PRO A 108 -2.79 12.32 12.27
CA PRO A 108 -1.73 11.36 12.58
C PRO A 108 -0.34 11.99 12.61
N ASP A 109 0.51 11.54 13.54
CA ASP A 109 1.92 11.93 13.64
C ASP A 109 2.73 11.47 12.42
N LEU A 110 2.35 10.33 11.84
CA LEU A 110 2.93 9.81 10.60
C LEU A 110 1.84 9.18 9.74
N THR A 111 1.73 9.65 8.50
CA THR A 111 0.91 9.01 7.45
C THR A 111 1.81 8.36 6.42
N VAL A 112 1.61 7.08 6.14
CA VAL A 112 2.33 6.32 5.11
C VAL A 112 1.34 5.81 4.07
N LEU A 113 1.56 6.16 2.81
CA LEU A 113 0.86 5.60 1.65
C LEU A 113 1.81 4.68 0.89
N CYS A 114 1.45 3.41 0.76
CA CYS A 114 2.17 2.43 -0.04
C CYS A 114 1.27 1.82 -1.11
N ALA A 115 1.76 1.75 -2.35
CA ALA A 115 0.97 1.23 -3.46
C ALA A 115 1.84 0.81 -4.65
N ASP A 116 1.31 -0.14 -5.42
CA ASP A 116 1.57 -0.20 -6.85
C ASP A 116 0.69 0.85 -7.54
N PHE A 117 1.32 1.88 -8.09
CA PHE A 117 0.61 2.95 -8.79
C PHE A 117 0.42 2.68 -10.28
N ASN A 118 1.00 1.60 -10.83
CA ASN A 118 1.01 1.32 -12.27
C ASN A 118 1.47 2.53 -13.11
N GLU A 119 2.31 3.40 -12.50
CA GLU A 119 2.74 4.66 -13.08
C GLU A 119 4.27 4.73 -13.13
N TRP A 120 4.81 4.55 -14.33
CA TRP A 120 6.26 4.55 -14.52
C TRP A 120 6.87 5.93 -14.81
N LEU A 121 6.01 6.93 -15.15
CA LEU A 121 6.50 8.27 -15.44
C LEU A 121 6.78 9.04 -14.15
N PRO A 122 8.04 9.38 -13.83
CA PRO A 122 8.41 9.97 -12.54
C PRO A 122 7.82 11.37 -12.31
N PHE A 123 7.44 12.07 -13.38
CA PHE A 123 6.84 13.40 -13.35
C PHE A 123 5.36 13.39 -13.71
N SER A 124 4.69 12.26 -13.62
CA SER A 124 3.26 12.17 -13.88
C SER A 124 2.44 13.08 -12.95
N HIS A 125 1.20 13.35 -13.34
CA HIS A 125 0.27 14.11 -12.49
C HIS A 125 0.07 13.45 -11.12
N VAL A 126 -0.08 12.13 -11.07
CA VAL A 126 -0.26 11.35 -9.83
C VAL A 126 0.92 11.57 -8.89
N HIS A 127 2.14 11.33 -9.36
CA HIS A 127 3.34 11.47 -8.54
C HIS A 127 3.60 12.93 -8.09
N ARG A 128 3.27 13.93 -8.93
CA ARG A 128 3.41 15.34 -8.55
C ARG A 128 2.43 15.73 -7.44
N VAL A 129 1.19 15.30 -7.51
CA VAL A 129 0.18 15.62 -6.50
C VAL A 129 0.52 14.91 -5.19
N LEU A 130 0.77 13.60 -5.21
CA LEU A 130 1.12 12.84 -4.01
C LEU A 130 2.38 13.40 -3.32
N ARG A 131 3.38 13.82 -4.10
CA ARG A 131 4.60 14.44 -3.55
C ARG A 131 4.34 15.77 -2.85
N ARG A 132 3.30 16.51 -3.23
CA ARG A 132 2.91 17.77 -2.57
C ARG A 132 2.11 17.54 -1.30
N VAL A 133 1.24 16.54 -1.31
CA VAL A 133 0.37 16.20 -0.17
C VAL A 133 1.17 15.47 0.90
N LEU A 134 1.93 14.49 0.50
CA LEU A 134 2.87 13.72 1.31
C LEU A 134 4.29 13.94 0.76
N GLY A 135 5.33 13.69 1.45
CA GLY A 135 6.68 13.59 0.87
C GLY A 135 6.80 12.27 0.07
N ALA A 136 7.71 12.21 -0.89
CA ALA A 136 7.98 10.98 -1.65
C ALA A 136 9.30 10.34 -1.21
N ALA A 137 9.26 9.10 -0.77
CA ALA A 137 10.46 8.31 -0.57
C ALA A 137 11.23 8.14 -1.90
N PRO A 138 12.55 7.88 -1.85
CA PRO A 138 13.32 7.55 -3.05
C PRO A 138 12.66 6.41 -3.84
N ALA A 139 12.69 6.52 -5.17
CA ALA A 139 12.12 5.50 -6.02
C ALA A 139 13.03 4.27 -6.07
N VAL A 140 12.48 3.10 -5.77
CA VAL A 140 13.16 1.81 -5.92
C VAL A 140 12.59 1.06 -7.12
N ARG A 141 13.44 0.33 -7.83
CA ARG A 141 13.02 -0.43 -9.01
C ARG A 141 12.49 -1.79 -8.59
N THR A 142 11.23 -2.06 -8.94
CA THR A 142 10.50 -3.26 -8.48
C THR A 142 10.02 -4.15 -9.62
N PHE A 143 9.80 -3.60 -10.81
CA PHE A 143 9.16 -4.31 -11.92
C PHE A 143 9.99 -4.29 -13.21
N PRO A 144 9.97 -5.34 -14.03
CA PRO A 144 9.60 -6.69 -13.60
C PRO A 144 10.66 -7.27 -12.64
N SER A 145 10.29 -8.11 -11.71
CA SER A 145 11.17 -8.61 -10.63
C SER A 145 12.50 -9.19 -11.12
N ARG A 146 12.52 -9.76 -12.33
CA ARG A 146 13.74 -10.36 -12.95
C ARG A 146 14.74 -9.32 -13.43
N LEU A 147 14.29 -8.15 -13.92
CA LEU A 147 15.15 -7.09 -14.50
C LEU A 147 15.12 -5.78 -13.69
N SER A 148 14.05 -5.53 -12.96
CA SER A 148 13.83 -4.39 -12.05
C SER A 148 14.19 -3.05 -12.67
N VAL A 149 13.51 -2.68 -13.77
CA VAL A 149 13.78 -1.43 -14.52
C VAL A 149 12.78 -0.31 -14.20
N LEU A 150 11.55 -0.66 -13.79
CA LEU A 150 10.49 0.28 -13.48
C LEU A 150 10.24 0.36 -11.96
N SER A 151 9.87 1.55 -11.49
CA SER A 151 9.50 1.81 -10.10
C SER A 151 7.99 2.05 -10.02
N LEU A 152 7.19 0.99 -10.09
CA LEU A 152 5.74 1.03 -10.03
C LEU A 152 5.24 1.12 -8.58
N ASP A 153 5.93 0.41 -7.69
CA ASP A 153 5.66 0.39 -6.26
C ASP A 153 6.35 1.59 -5.60
N ARG A 154 5.57 2.39 -4.88
CA ARG A 154 6.04 3.64 -4.27
C ARG A 154 5.56 3.76 -2.83
N VAL A 155 6.36 4.47 -2.04
CA VAL A 155 6.03 4.91 -0.69
C VAL A 155 6.03 6.42 -0.64
N TYR A 156 4.97 6.99 -0.07
CA TYR A 156 4.84 8.40 0.28
C TYR A 156 4.60 8.51 1.77
N ALA A 157 5.14 9.50 2.41
CA ALA A 157 4.95 9.67 3.85
C ALA A 157 4.95 11.14 4.25
N SER A 158 4.24 11.45 5.33
CA SER A 158 4.26 12.77 5.96
C SER A 158 4.28 12.61 7.49
N PRO A 159 5.31 13.13 8.16
CA PRO A 159 6.50 13.77 7.61
C PRO A 159 7.50 12.76 7.03
N LEU A 160 8.10 13.10 5.88
CA LEU A 160 9.08 12.24 5.21
C LEU A 160 10.41 12.17 5.98
N THR A 161 10.68 13.11 6.88
CA THR A 161 11.88 13.15 7.71
C THR A 161 12.04 11.95 8.64
N MET A 162 10.97 11.20 8.88
CA MET A 162 10.98 9.95 9.65
C MET A 162 11.47 8.74 8.85
N LEU A 163 11.56 8.85 7.53
CA LEU A 163 12.05 7.75 6.69
C LEU A 163 13.56 7.57 6.89
N VAL A 164 13.95 6.40 7.39
CA VAL A 164 15.35 6.01 7.61
C VAL A 164 15.93 5.36 6.37
N SER A 165 15.20 4.40 5.79
CA SER A 165 15.65 3.68 4.61
C SER A 165 14.48 3.16 3.78
N ILE A 166 14.75 2.93 2.50
CA ILE A 166 13.84 2.24 1.59
C ILE A 166 14.63 1.40 0.60
N GLU A 167 14.23 0.15 0.40
CA GLU A 167 14.89 -0.75 -0.53
C GLU A 167 13.91 -1.74 -1.16
N ALA A 168 14.29 -2.32 -2.29
CA ALA A 168 13.61 -3.44 -2.91
C ALA A 168 14.35 -4.74 -2.60
N VAL A 169 13.63 -5.75 -2.10
CA VAL A 169 14.22 -7.05 -1.75
C VAL A 169 14.29 -7.94 -3.00
N ALA A 170 15.50 -8.34 -3.39
CA ALA A 170 15.76 -9.02 -4.67
C ALA A 170 16.45 -10.38 -4.48
N THR A 171 15.82 -11.33 -3.76
CA THR A 171 16.31 -12.70 -3.65
C THR A 171 15.82 -13.58 -4.80
N ALA A 172 16.41 -14.76 -4.95
CA ALA A 172 16.02 -15.74 -5.97
C ALA A 172 14.58 -16.26 -5.73
N GLU A 173 14.18 -16.41 -4.46
CA GLU A 173 12.85 -16.88 -4.04
C GLU A 173 11.79 -15.83 -4.39
N VAL A 174 12.06 -14.57 -4.04
CA VAL A 174 11.16 -13.45 -4.31
C VAL A 174 10.89 -13.29 -5.81
N ARG A 175 11.94 -13.39 -6.63
CA ARG A 175 11.83 -13.31 -8.10
C ARG A 175 11.02 -14.44 -8.72
N LYS A 176 10.84 -15.55 -8.02
CA LYS A 176 9.99 -16.68 -8.44
C LYS A 176 8.55 -16.50 -7.95
N ALA A 177 8.37 -15.85 -6.81
CA ALA A 177 7.08 -15.72 -6.14
C ALA A 177 6.19 -14.62 -6.77
N SER A 178 6.79 -13.56 -7.33
CA SER A 178 6.05 -12.42 -7.89
C SER A 178 6.80 -11.78 -9.05
N ASP A 179 6.07 -11.13 -9.94
CA ASP A 179 6.62 -10.27 -10.99
C ASP A 179 7.00 -8.87 -10.47
N HIS A 180 6.64 -8.53 -9.23
CA HIS A 180 7.14 -7.37 -8.49
C HIS A 180 8.11 -7.78 -7.38
N LEU A 181 9.09 -6.92 -7.08
CA LEU A 181 9.93 -7.04 -5.89
C LEU A 181 9.23 -6.37 -4.69
N PRO A 182 9.24 -6.97 -3.49
CA PRO A 182 8.79 -6.32 -2.27
C PRO A 182 9.61 -5.06 -1.96
N VAL A 183 8.94 -4.04 -1.47
CA VAL A 183 9.57 -2.81 -0.97
C VAL A 183 9.54 -2.83 0.55
N VAL A 184 10.69 -2.59 1.17
CA VAL A 184 10.82 -2.41 2.61
C VAL A 184 11.15 -0.94 2.87
N ALA A 185 10.35 -0.27 3.69
CA ALA A 185 10.59 1.09 4.17
C ALA A 185 10.66 1.08 5.70
N VAL A 186 11.68 1.71 6.25
CA VAL A 186 11.91 1.81 7.70
C VAL A 186 11.71 3.26 8.13
N PHE A 187 10.88 3.46 9.15
CA PHE A 187 10.60 4.76 9.73
C PHE A 187 11.04 4.79 11.19
N ASP A 188 11.62 5.89 11.61
CA ASP A 188 11.96 6.16 13.01
C ASP A 188 10.91 7.09 13.62
N LEU A 189 10.16 6.58 14.60
CA LEU A 189 9.15 7.34 15.32
C LEU A 189 9.73 8.19 16.48
N ALA A 190 10.97 7.93 16.90
CA ALA A 190 11.62 8.69 17.97
C ALA A 190 11.90 10.16 17.57
N GLY A 191 11.87 10.49 16.29
CA GLY A 191 12.02 11.85 15.79
C GLY A 191 10.78 12.74 15.96
N ILE A 192 9.66 12.21 16.42
CA ILE A 192 8.45 12.97 16.74
C ILE A 192 8.73 13.73 18.03
N ARG A 193 9.00 15.03 17.91
CA ARG A 193 9.08 15.91 19.09
C ARG A 193 7.65 16.17 19.58
N SER A 194 7.38 15.74 20.79
CA SER A 194 6.18 16.09 21.56
C SER A 194 6.01 17.60 21.71
#